data_80a45bc4bf2d06d3943123b2853fcea6
#
_entry.id   80a45bc4bf2d06d3943123b2853fcea6
#
_cell.length_a   1.000
_cell.length_b   1.000
_cell.length_c   1.000
_cell.angle_alpha   90.00
_cell.angle_beta   90.00
_cell.angle_gamma   90.00
#
_symmetry.space_group_name_H-M   'P 1'
#
loop_
_entity.id
_entity.type
_entity.pdbx_description
1 polymer ?
#
loop_
_entity_poly.entity_id
_entity_poly.type
_entity_poly.pdbx_seq_one_letter_code
_entity_poly.pdbx_strand_id
1 'polypeptide(L)'
;ICEGLVGSEMCIRDSSNMENDVNYFLKNGPIKTNSLNVRSVKVYGDGALGSRGATLKEPYSDDKHNYGKLVTDIESIKILAKKLSDANFQMNTHAIGDSTINILIKAYSKVLKNKTDPRWRIEHSQIIDRNDLDGYNEKILPSVQPTHATSDMYWAEDRVGPKRIKGAYAYKDLLERSKVIGLGTDFPVEKVNPFHTFYAATARKDLDNYPKGGFEFSNALSREETLKGMTIWAAYLNFEEKEKGSIEKGKFADFIIIDRDIMKVETSKTPNTKVLKTYLSGELVY
;
A
#
# COMPACT_ATOMS: atom_id res chain seq x y z
N ILE A 1 12.24 6.83 -8.18
CA ILE A 1 12.10 7.89 -7.14
C ILE A 1 10.90 7.62 -6.23
N CYS A 2 9.85 6.97 -6.71
CA CYS A 2 8.79 6.49 -5.83
C CYS A 2 9.28 5.44 -4.82
N GLU A 3 10.31 4.69 -5.14
CA GLU A 3 10.95 3.75 -4.21
C GLU A 3 11.60 4.44 -3.00
N GLY A 4 12.11 5.64 -3.15
CA GLY A 4 12.67 6.42 -2.05
C GLY A 4 11.64 6.94 -1.04
N LEU A 5 10.37 7.01 -1.41
CA LEU A 5 9.30 7.46 -0.52
C LEU A 5 8.73 6.36 0.37
N VAL A 6 8.91 5.09 0.01
CA VAL A 6 8.36 3.94 0.77
C VAL A 6 9.41 3.27 1.67
N GLY A 7 10.64 3.78 1.69
CA GLY A 7 11.75 3.21 2.48
C GLY A 7 12.24 1.85 1.96
N SER A 8 13.47 1.50 2.31
CA SER A 8 14.01 0.18 2.00
C SER A 8 13.31 -0.87 2.87
N GLU A 9 12.50 -1.72 2.23
CA GLU A 9 11.88 -2.87 2.88
C GLU A 9 12.76 -4.09 2.67
N MET A 10 13.03 -4.82 3.75
CA MET A 10 13.64 -6.14 3.65
C MET A 10 12.55 -7.14 3.25
N CYS A 11 12.55 -7.54 1.97
CA CYS A 11 11.62 -8.55 1.48
C CYS A 11 12.03 -9.93 1.97
N ILE A 12 11.12 -10.56 2.72
CA ILE A 12 11.25 -11.97 3.06
C ILE A 12 10.67 -12.80 1.91
N ARG A 13 11.55 -13.31 1.06
CA ARG A 13 11.27 -14.39 0.11
C ARG A 13 11.95 -15.66 0.56
N ASP A 14 11.24 -16.75 0.41
CA ASP A 14 11.60 -18.14 0.66
C ASP A 14 13.11 -18.45 0.46
N SER A 15 13.90 -18.42 1.51
CA SER A 15 15.25 -19.01 1.52
C SER A 15 15.74 -19.28 2.95
N SER A 16 16.60 -20.28 3.10
CA SER A 16 17.24 -20.70 4.34
C SER A 16 18.11 -19.62 5.02
N ASN A 17 18.44 -18.53 4.33
CA ASN A 17 19.19 -17.39 4.90
C ASN A 17 18.28 -16.38 5.62
N MET A 18 16.99 -16.44 5.42
CA MET A 18 16.00 -15.48 5.88
C MET A 18 15.87 -15.36 7.39
N GLU A 19 15.90 -16.50 8.08
CA GLU A 19 15.82 -16.49 9.53
C GLU A 19 17.04 -15.82 10.17
N ASN A 20 18.21 -15.98 9.56
CA ASN A 20 19.43 -15.34 9.99
C ASN A 20 19.40 -13.81 9.80
N ASP A 21 18.88 -13.33 8.66
CA ASP A 21 18.77 -11.91 8.38
C ASP A 21 17.77 -11.23 9.30
N VAL A 22 16.59 -11.82 9.48
CA VAL A 22 15.60 -11.31 10.46
C VAL A 22 16.19 -11.29 11.87
N ASN A 23 16.81 -12.36 12.31
CA ASN A 23 17.43 -12.44 13.66
C ASN A 23 18.54 -11.40 13.83
N TYR A 24 19.33 -11.11 12.79
CA TYR A 24 20.32 -10.03 12.81
C TYR A 24 19.66 -8.68 13.13
N PHE A 25 18.62 -8.30 12.40
CA PHE A 25 17.92 -7.02 12.60
C PHE A 25 17.15 -6.99 13.92
N LEU A 26 16.52 -8.10 14.32
CA LEU A 26 15.85 -8.20 15.62
C LEU A 26 16.81 -7.98 16.79
N LYS A 27 18.07 -8.44 16.65
CA LYS A 27 19.12 -8.27 17.67
C LYS A 27 19.71 -6.86 17.68
N ASN A 28 19.91 -6.26 16.49
CA ASN A 28 20.63 -4.98 16.33
C ASN A 28 19.71 -3.77 16.29
N GLY A 29 18.41 -3.97 16.12
CA GLY A 29 17.41 -2.91 15.99
C GLY A 29 17.33 -2.30 14.59
N PRO A 30 16.45 -1.31 14.38
CA PRO A 30 16.31 -0.59 13.12
C PRO A 30 17.57 0.19 12.76
N ILE A 31 17.89 0.24 11.46
CA ILE A 31 19.00 1.04 10.93
C ILE A 31 18.43 2.32 10.33
N LYS A 32 18.94 3.48 10.76
CA LYS A 32 18.59 4.78 10.20
C LYS A 32 19.86 5.57 9.88
N THR A 33 19.96 6.00 8.62
CA THR A 33 20.98 6.95 8.12
C THR A 33 20.27 8.06 7.34
N ASN A 34 21.00 9.00 6.78
CA ASN A 34 20.41 10.06 5.94
C ASN A 34 19.76 9.53 4.67
N SER A 35 20.20 8.36 4.18
CA SER A 35 19.73 7.77 2.91
C SER A 35 19.10 6.39 3.05
N LEU A 36 19.07 5.81 4.25
CA LEU A 36 18.57 4.46 4.47
C LEU A 36 17.76 4.38 5.77
N ASN A 37 16.58 3.77 5.70
CA ASN A 37 15.74 3.48 6.86
C ASN A 37 15.25 2.03 6.79
N VAL A 38 15.88 1.13 7.54
CA VAL A 38 15.51 -0.30 7.63
C VAL A 38 14.85 -0.54 8.97
N ARG A 39 13.53 -0.56 8.99
CA ARG A 39 12.74 -0.77 10.22
C ARG A 39 11.50 -1.63 10.02
N SER A 40 11.36 -2.19 8.83
CA SER A 40 10.21 -3.03 8.49
C SER A 40 10.64 -4.35 7.87
N VAL A 41 9.78 -5.34 8.01
CA VAL A 41 9.93 -6.66 7.39
C VAL A 41 8.72 -6.88 6.49
N LYS A 42 8.97 -7.15 5.18
CA LYS A 42 7.94 -7.48 4.20
C LYS A 42 7.68 -8.98 4.19
N VAL A 43 6.39 -9.35 4.24
CA VAL A 43 5.91 -10.74 4.21
C VAL A 43 4.87 -10.91 3.10
N TYR A 44 4.79 -12.09 2.53
CA TYR A 44 3.74 -12.45 1.58
C TYR A 44 2.69 -13.32 2.26
N GLY A 45 1.47 -12.79 2.44
CA GLY A 45 0.36 -13.53 3.03
C GLY A 45 -0.27 -14.51 2.03
N ASP A 46 -0.59 -14.02 0.82
CA ASP A 46 -1.19 -14.79 -0.25
C ASP A 46 -0.65 -14.40 -1.63
N GLY A 47 -1.28 -14.86 -2.69
CA GLY A 47 -0.92 -14.57 -4.07
C GLY A 47 -1.82 -13.51 -4.72
N ALA A 48 -1.65 -13.30 -6.04
CA ALA A 48 -2.38 -12.31 -6.82
C ALA A 48 -3.82 -12.74 -7.16
N LEU A 49 -4.72 -11.75 -7.31
CA LEU A 49 -6.12 -11.98 -7.67
C LEU A 49 -6.27 -12.56 -9.08
N GLY A 50 -5.54 -11.99 -10.05
CA GLY A 50 -5.63 -12.39 -11.46
C GLY A 50 -5.30 -13.86 -11.71
N SER A 51 -4.29 -14.39 -11.00
CA SER A 51 -3.91 -15.80 -11.06
C SER A 51 -4.73 -16.73 -10.16
N ARG A 52 -5.73 -16.20 -9.47
CA ARG A 52 -6.54 -16.90 -8.44
C ARG A 52 -5.70 -17.43 -7.27
N GLY A 53 -4.60 -16.74 -6.94
CA GLY A 53 -3.73 -17.05 -5.81
C GLY A 53 -4.13 -16.32 -4.52
N ALA A 54 -4.88 -15.23 -4.61
CA ALA A 54 -5.38 -14.50 -3.45
C ALA A 54 -6.35 -15.36 -2.63
N THR A 55 -6.19 -15.40 -1.31
CA THR A 55 -6.99 -16.30 -0.46
C THR A 55 -8.31 -15.64 -0.05
N LEU A 56 -9.40 -16.19 -0.52
CA LEU A 56 -10.75 -15.66 -0.33
C LEU A 56 -11.55 -16.47 0.71
N LYS A 57 -12.48 -15.78 1.39
CA LYS A 57 -13.46 -16.41 2.31
C LYS A 57 -14.46 -17.31 1.58
N GLU A 58 -14.82 -16.90 0.36
CA GLU A 58 -15.69 -17.63 -0.55
C GLU A 58 -14.92 -17.98 -1.84
N PRO A 59 -15.29 -19.06 -2.57
CA PRO A 59 -14.54 -19.45 -3.75
C PRO A 59 -14.56 -18.36 -4.83
N TYR A 60 -13.61 -18.39 -5.74
CA TYR A 60 -13.64 -17.55 -6.92
C TYR A 60 -14.95 -17.72 -7.70
N SER A 61 -15.47 -16.62 -8.23
CA SER A 61 -16.77 -16.66 -8.95
C SER A 61 -16.68 -17.46 -10.24
N ASP A 62 -15.53 -17.43 -10.89
CA ASP A 62 -15.20 -18.15 -12.12
C ASP A 62 -14.45 -19.48 -11.89
N ASP A 63 -14.23 -19.88 -10.62
CA ASP A 63 -13.64 -21.17 -10.24
C ASP A 63 -14.16 -21.61 -8.86
N LYS A 64 -15.28 -22.33 -8.87
CA LYS A 64 -16.09 -22.65 -7.68
C LYS A 64 -15.43 -23.56 -6.65
N HIS A 65 -14.29 -24.15 -6.96
CA HIS A 65 -13.54 -25.02 -6.04
C HIS A 65 -12.24 -24.40 -5.56
N ASN A 66 -11.93 -23.19 -6.02
CA ASN A 66 -10.70 -22.49 -5.73
C ASN A 66 -10.96 -21.33 -4.74
N TYR A 67 -10.28 -21.35 -3.61
CA TYR A 67 -10.28 -20.32 -2.58
C TYR A 67 -8.97 -19.53 -2.53
N GLY A 68 -8.06 -19.76 -3.47
CA GLY A 68 -6.69 -19.29 -3.39
C GLY A 68 -5.84 -20.09 -2.39
N LYS A 69 -4.64 -19.56 -2.11
CA LYS A 69 -3.70 -20.24 -1.20
C LYS A 69 -2.84 -19.24 -0.47
N LEU A 70 -2.66 -19.45 0.84
CA LEU A 70 -1.67 -18.72 1.61
C LEU A 70 -0.25 -19.05 1.11
N VAL A 71 0.58 -18.03 0.98
CA VAL A 71 2.03 -18.16 0.69
C VAL A 71 2.77 -18.43 1.99
N THR A 72 2.43 -17.71 3.06
CA THR A 72 2.95 -17.94 4.41
C THR A 72 1.82 -18.51 5.27
N ASP A 73 2.06 -19.59 5.97
CA ASP A 73 1.06 -20.21 6.83
C ASP A 73 0.73 -19.33 8.06
N ILE A 74 -0.46 -19.55 8.61
CA ILE A 74 -1.02 -18.71 9.67
C ILE A 74 -0.16 -18.70 10.94
N GLU A 75 0.41 -19.84 11.32
CA GLU A 75 1.22 -19.92 12.55
C GLU A 75 2.55 -19.20 12.36
N SER A 76 3.18 -19.33 11.21
CA SER A 76 4.38 -18.55 10.86
C SER A 76 4.12 -17.05 10.89
N ILE A 77 2.99 -16.59 10.34
CA ILE A 77 2.57 -15.17 10.43
C ILE A 77 2.44 -14.74 11.90
N LYS A 78 1.78 -15.51 12.75
CA LYS A 78 1.58 -15.17 14.17
C LYS A 78 2.89 -15.13 14.95
N ILE A 79 3.77 -16.11 14.74
CA ILE A 79 5.09 -16.18 15.39
C ILE A 79 5.94 -14.99 14.99
N LEU A 80 6.01 -14.68 13.69
CA LEU A 80 6.78 -13.55 13.20
C LEU A 80 6.19 -12.22 13.70
N ALA A 81 4.87 -12.06 13.66
CA ALA A 81 4.21 -10.88 14.20
C ALA A 81 4.56 -10.64 15.67
N LYS A 82 4.58 -11.70 16.50
CA LYS A 82 5.01 -11.60 17.90
C LYS A 82 6.46 -11.13 18.01
N LYS A 83 7.40 -11.77 17.28
CA LYS A 83 8.83 -11.42 17.29
C LYS A 83 9.05 -9.97 16.89
N LEU A 84 8.44 -9.52 15.80
CA LEU A 84 8.58 -8.15 15.29
C LEU A 84 7.95 -7.11 16.22
N SER A 85 6.79 -7.41 16.79
CA SER A 85 6.16 -6.54 17.79
C SER A 85 7.05 -6.38 19.03
N ASP A 86 7.63 -7.46 19.55
CA ASP A 86 8.52 -7.40 20.71
C ASP A 86 9.77 -6.55 20.43
N ALA A 87 10.32 -6.64 19.23
CA ALA A 87 11.49 -5.90 18.78
C ALA A 87 11.19 -4.47 18.26
N ASN A 88 9.92 -4.02 18.28
CA ASN A 88 9.47 -2.74 17.74
C ASN A 88 9.79 -2.53 16.25
N PHE A 89 9.79 -3.61 15.48
CA PHE A 89 9.81 -3.56 14.01
C PHE A 89 8.40 -3.48 13.46
N GLN A 90 8.26 -2.82 12.30
CA GLN A 90 7.04 -2.81 11.54
C GLN A 90 6.93 -4.09 10.71
N MET A 91 5.74 -4.68 10.63
CA MET A 91 5.43 -5.79 9.72
C MET A 91 4.55 -5.29 8.60
N ASN A 92 4.98 -5.51 7.36
CA ASN A 92 4.26 -5.11 6.15
C ASN A 92 3.91 -6.38 5.37
N THR A 93 2.64 -6.74 5.33
CA THR A 93 2.26 -8.00 4.72
C THR A 93 1.41 -7.78 3.47
N HIS A 94 1.87 -8.34 2.36
CA HIS A 94 1.07 -8.48 1.14
C HIS A 94 -0.19 -9.29 1.44
N ALA A 95 -1.34 -8.72 1.21
CA ALA A 95 -2.62 -9.40 1.33
C ALA A 95 -3.63 -8.82 0.33
N ILE A 96 -4.04 -9.66 -0.59
CA ILE A 96 -4.99 -9.33 -1.65
C ILE A 96 -6.37 -9.86 -1.34
N GLY A 97 -6.46 -11.10 -0.84
CA GLY A 97 -7.74 -11.74 -0.53
C GLY A 97 -8.30 -11.39 0.83
N ASP A 98 -9.62 -11.31 0.92
CA ASP A 98 -10.36 -10.96 2.12
C ASP A 98 -10.14 -11.93 3.29
N SER A 99 -9.85 -13.20 3.01
CA SER A 99 -9.50 -14.18 4.02
C SER A 99 -8.14 -13.85 4.66
N THR A 100 -7.13 -13.56 3.85
CA THR A 100 -5.79 -13.19 4.32
C THR A 100 -5.84 -11.89 5.11
N ILE A 101 -6.55 -10.88 4.62
CA ILE A 101 -6.72 -9.60 5.32
C ILE A 101 -7.35 -9.83 6.70
N ASN A 102 -8.41 -10.62 6.81
CA ASN A 102 -9.04 -10.97 8.10
C ASN A 102 -8.07 -11.66 9.07
N ILE A 103 -7.25 -12.61 8.56
CA ILE A 103 -6.22 -13.28 9.35
C ILE A 103 -5.20 -12.28 9.90
N LEU A 104 -4.71 -11.36 9.05
CA LEU A 104 -3.74 -10.34 9.44
C LEU A 104 -4.30 -9.36 10.46
N ILE A 105 -5.50 -8.85 10.24
CA ILE A 105 -6.19 -7.96 11.20
C ILE A 105 -6.25 -8.61 12.58
N LYS A 106 -6.66 -9.88 12.67
CA LYS A 106 -6.73 -10.61 13.94
C LYS A 106 -5.35 -10.80 14.58
N ALA A 107 -4.35 -11.19 13.78
CA ALA A 107 -3.00 -11.41 14.27
C ALA A 107 -2.35 -10.10 14.75
N TYR A 108 -2.46 -9.04 13.97
CA TYR A 108 -1.90 -7.71 14.28
C TYR A 108 -2.58 -7.10 15.49
N SER A 109 -3.91 -7.07 15.55
CA SER A 109 -4.66 -6.52 16.67
C SER A 109 -4.26 -7.16 18.01
N LYS A 110 -3.98 -8.47 18.00
CA LYS A 110 -3.55 -9.20 19.19
C LYS A 110 -2.19 -8.73 19.71
N VAL A 111 -1.18 -8.61 18.82
CA VAL A 111 0.21 -8.28 19.22
C VAL A 111 0.41 -6.77 19.38
N LEU A 112 -0.40 -5.95 18.73
CA LEU A 112 -0.30 -4.48 18.79
C LEU A 112 -1.17 -3.83 19.85
N LYS A 113 -1.93 -4.62 20.66
CA LYS A 113 -2.88 -4.08 21.64
C LYS A 113 -2.27 -2.98 22.52
N ASN A 114 -1.07 -3.23 23.06
CA ASN A 114 -0.38 -2.34 24.00
C ASN A 114 0.74 -1.52 23.34
N LYS A 115 0.83 -1.49 22.01
CA LYS A 115 1.82 -0.67 21.30
C LYS A 115 1.24 0.71 21.02
N THR A 116 2.05 1.75 21.19
CA THR A 116 1.58 3.15 21.06
C THR A 116 1.48 3.58 19.60
N ASP A 117 2.51 3.33 18.80
CA ASP A 117 2.60 3.82 17.41
C ASP A 117 3.33 2.81 16.51
N PRO A 118 2.76 1.61 16.28
CA PRO A 118 3.41 0.55 15.51
C PRO A 118 3.34 0.74 14.00
N ARG A 119 2.29 1.36 13.46
CA ARG A 119 2.04 1.67 12.04
C ARG A 119 2.25 0.47 11.12
N TRP A 120 1.80 -0.72 11.51
CA TRP A 120 1.93 -1.91 10.68
C TRP A 120 1.07 -1.82 9.45
N ARG A 121 1.54 -2.37 8.32
CA ARG A 121 0.84 -2.21 7.04
C ARG A 121 0.27 -3.52 6.53
N ILE A 122 -0.89 -3.41 5.89
CA ILE A 122 -1.43 -4.42 4.98
C ILE A 122 -1.26 -3.84 3.58
N GLU A 123 -0.33 -4.44 2.83
CA GLU A 123 -0.03 -4.03 1.47
C GLU A 123 -1.11 -4.56 0.53
N HIS A 124 -1.47 -3.79 -0.47
CA HIS A 124 -2.54 -3.97 -1.44
C HIS A 124 -3.94 -3.80 -0.87
N SER A 125 -4.32 -4.51 0.21
CA SER A 125 -5.66 -4.40 0.79
C SER A 125 -6.76 -4.42 -0.29
N GLN A 126 -6.65 -5.40 -1.23
CA GLN A 126 -7.30 -5.27 -2.52
C GLN A 126 -8.76 -5.71 -2.50
N ILE A 127 -9.06 -6.89 -1.93
CA ILE A 127 -10.43 -7.39 -1.76
C ILE A 127 -10.74 -7.43 -0.26
N ILE A 128 -11.71 -6.63 0.17
CA ILE A 128 -12.03 -6.49 1.59
C ILE A 128 -13.48 -6.89 1.84
N ASP A 129 -13.70 -7.78 2.80
CA ASP A 129 -15.02 -7.95 3.39
C ASP A 129 -15.36 -6.68 4.19
N ARG A 130 -16.48 -6.04 3.90
CA ARG A 130 -16.88 -4.80 4.57
C ARG A 130 -16.98 -4.91 6.08
N ASN A 131 -17.21 -6.13 6.60
CA ASN A 131 -17.22 -6.41 8.03
C ASN A 131 -15.82 -6.34 8.67
N ASP A 132 -14.76 -6.38 7.87
CA ASP A 132 -13.37 -6.32 8.34
C ASP A 132 -12.79 -4.90 8.30
N LEU A 133 -13.49 -3.92 7.69
CA LEU A 133 -13.01 -2.54 7.56
C LEU A 133 -12.64 -1.90 8.91
N ASP A 134 -13.39 -2.17 9.97
CA ASP A 134 -13.13 -1.64 11.32
C ASP A 134 -11.84 -2.21 11.96
N GLY A 135 -11.23 -3.19 11.33
CA GLY A 135 -9.90 -3.68 11.71
C GLY A 135 -8.76 -2.74 11.34
N TYR A 136 -8.99 -1.85 10.36
CA TYR A 136 -8.04 -0.79 10.02
C TYR A 136 -8.22 0.38 10.99
N ASN A 137 -7.09 0.89 11.50
CA ASN A 137 -7.04 1.95 12.50
C ASN A 137 -5.63 2.57 12.49
N GLU A 138 -5.30 3.40 13.47
CA GLU A 138 -4.00 4.05 13.59
C GLU A 138 -2.80 3.11 13.75
N LYS A 139 -3.03 1.82 14.08
CA LYS A 139 -1.99 0.80 14.26
C LYS A 139 -1.84 -0.12 13.05
N ILE A 140 -2.93 -0.29 12.28
CA ILE A 140 -3.01 -1.19 11.10
C ILE A 140 -3.44 -0.36 9.91
N LEU A 141 -2.49 -0.02 9.07
CA LEU A 141 -2.61 0.97 8.01
C LEU A 141 -2.63 0.32 6.61
N PRO A 142 -3.43 0.83 5.67
CA PRO A 142 -3.41 0.38 4.29
C PRO A 142 -2.30 1.06 3.48
N SER A 143 -1.64 0.28 2.63
CA SER A 143 -0.70 0.75 1.62
C SER A 143 -1.13 0.16 0.28
N VAL A 144 -1.59 0.99 -0.64
CA VAL A 144 -2.33 0.54 -1.82
C VAL A 144 -1.81 1.13 -3.12
N GLN A 145 -2.21 0.54 -4.25
CA GLN A 145 -1.79 0.92 -5.58
C GLN A 145 -3.02 1.30 -6.41
N PRO A 146 -3.32 2.60 -6.56
CA PRO A 146 -4.51 3.03 -7.28
C PRO A 146 -4.62 2.54 -8.73
N THR A 147 -3.49 2.37 -9.41
CA THR A 147 -3.44 1.84 -10.77
C THR A 147 -3.94 0.41 -10.86
N HIS A 148 -3.76 -0.43 -9.84
CA HIS A 148 -4.33 -1.79 -9.82
C HIS A 148 -5.86 -1.77 -9.99
N ALA A 149 -6.57 -0.80 -9.41
CA ALA A 149 -8.02 -0.71 -9.59
C ALA A 149 -8.41 -0.51 -11.07
N THR A 150 -7.61 0.25 -11.81
CA THR A 150 -7.92 0.61 -13.20
C THR A 150 -7.31 -0.34 -14.23
N SER A 151 -6.29 -1.11 -13.85
CA SER A 151 -5.76 -2.20 -14.68
C SER A 151 -6.58 -3.50 -14.51
N ASP A 152 -7.08 -3.75 -13.30
CA ASP A 152 -7.78 -4.97 -12.96
C ASP A 152 -9.30 -4.91 -13.25
N MET A 153 -9.89 -3.72 -13.37
CA MET A 153 -11.34 -3.52 -13.56
C MET A 153 -11.96 -4.32 -14.72
N TYR A 154 -11.15 -4.72 -15.69
CA TYR A 154 -11.60 -5.46 -16.88
C TYR A 154 -11.91 -6.94 -16.59
N TRP A 155 -11.39 -7.47 -15.47
CA TRP A 155 -11.50 -8.90 -15.13
C TRP A 155 -11.77 -9.18 -13.64
N ALA A 156 -11.59 -8.18 -12.78
CA ALA A 156 -11.70 -8.39 -11.33
C ALA A 156 -13.11 -8.87 -10.90
N GLU A 157 -14.17 -8.35 -11.55
CA GLU A 157 -15.53 -8.79 -11.28
C GLU A 157 -15.75 -10.27 -11.64
N ASP A 158 -15.12 -10.77 -12.72
CA ASP A 158 -15.19 -12.20 -13.07
C ASP A 158 -14.61 -13.06 -11.94
N ARG A 159 -13.55 -12.59 -11.28
CA ARG A 159 -12.88 -13.30 -10.17
C ARG A 159 -13.72 -13.34 -8.91
N VAL A 160 -14.32 -12.22 -8.52
CA VAL A 160 -14.97 -12.08 -7.21
C VAL A 160 -16.49 -11.95 -7.28
N GLY A 161 -17.04 -11.70 -8.45
CA GLY A 161 -18.48 -11.51 -8.68
C GLY A 161 -19.00 -10.13 -8.26
N PRO A 162 -20.27 -9.80 -8.65
CA PRO A 162 -20.82 -8.45 -8.53
C PRO A 162 -21.04 -7.98 -7.09
N LYS A 163 -21.09 -8.90 -6.13
CA LYS A 163 -21.24 -8.55 -4.71
C LYS A 163 -19.89 -8.14 -4.09
N ARG A 164 -18.85 -8.97 -4.27
CA ARG A 164 -17.54 -8.75 -3.63
C ARG A 164 -16.74 -7.64 -4.30
N ILE A 165 -16.99 -7.35 -5.59
CA ILE A 165 -16.35 -6.24 -6.28
C ILE A 165 -16.63 -4.89 -5.58
N LYS A 166 -17.74 -4.75 -4.87
CA LYS A 166 -18.09 -3.56 -4.09
C LYS A 166 -17.18 -3.32 -2.87
N GLY A 167 -16.47 -4.33 -2.42
CA GLY A 167 -15.44 -4.25 -1.39
C GLY A 167 -14.02 -4.30 -1.96
N ALA A 168 -13.86 -4.28 -3.29
CA ALA A 168 -12.57 -4.28 -3.94
C ALA A 168 -12.04 -2.86 -4.14
N TYR A 169 -10.73 -2.67 -3.95
CA TYR A 169 -10.05 -1.39 -4.15
C TYR A 169 -10.75 -0.25 -3.37
N ALA A 170 -11.15 -0.53 -2.13
CA ALA A 170 -12.01 0.32 -1.29
C ALA A 170 -11.22 1.45 -0.59
N TYR A 171 -10.49 2.25 -1.37
CA TYR A 171 -9.51 3.21 -0.85
C TYR A 171 -10.12 4.29 0.03
N LYS A 172 -11.31 4.81 -0.32
CA LYS A 172 -12.01 5.80 0.49
C LYS A 172 -12.50 5.22 1.81
N ASP A 173 -13.11 4.03 1.75
CA ASP A 173 -13.55 3.32 2.95
C ASP A 173 -12.36 3.04 3.89
N LEU A 174 -11.21 2.60 3.35
CA LEU A 174 -9.97 2.38 4.12
C LEU A 174 -9.45 3.66 4.77
N LEU A 175 -9.38 4.76 4.01
CA LEU A 175 -8.95 6.06 4.52
C LEU A 175 -9.86 6.56 5.65
N GLU A 176 -11.16 6.37 5.55
CA GLU A 176 -12.10 6.77 6.59
C GLU A 176 -11.87 6.04 7.91
N ARG A 177 -11.40 4.79 7.88
CA ARG A 177 -11.07 3.99 9.08
C ARG A 177 -9.69 4.30 9.64
N SER A 178 -8.67 4.24 8.79
CA SER A 178 -7.27 4.38 9.21
C SER A 178 -6.80 5.83 9.36
N LYS A 179 -7.52 6.79 8.80
CA LYS A 179 -7.16 8.23 8.71
C LYS A 179 -5.92 8.54 7.89
N VAL A 180 -5.17 7.51 7.51
CA VAL A 180 -3.95 7.58 6.70
C VAL A 180 -3.94 6.41 5.71
N ILE A 181 -3.58 6.68 4.47
CA ILE A 181 -3.41 5.68 3.42
C ILE A 181 -2.13 5.99 2.63
N GLY A 182 -1.27 5.00 2.42
CA GLY A 182 -0.11 5.13 1.53
C GLY A 182 -0.46 4.75 0.10
N LEU A 183 0.01 5.53 -0.87
CA LEU A 183 -0.20 5.28 -2.29
C LEU A 183 1.14 5.05 -2.98
N GLY A 184 1.26 3.95 -3.71
CA GLY A 184 2.43 3.58 -4.51
C GLY A 184 2.06 3.02 -5.87
N THR A 185 3.06 2.63 -6.66
CA THR A 185 2.90 2.04 -8.00
C THR A 185 3.03 0.53 -8.01
N ASP A 186 3.80 -0.03 -7.06
CA ASP A 186 4.25 -1.43 -7.10
C ASP A 186 5.04 -1.75 -8.39
N PHE A 187 5.84 -0.75 -8.86
CA PHE A 187 6.70 -0.95 -10.03
C PHE A 187 7.63 -2.19 -9.79
N PRO A 188 7.79 -3.09 -10.77
CA PRO A 188 7.39 -2.99 -12.18
C PRO A 188 6.03 -3.60 -12.53
N VAL A 189 5.19 -3.98 -11.56
CA VAL A 189 3.84 -4.49 -11.82
C VAL A 189 3.02 -3.44 -12.57
N GLU A 190 3.06 -2.20 -12.08
CA GLU A 190 2.49 -1.03 -12.78
C GLU A 190 3.59 -0.10 -13.29
N LYS A 191 3.21 0.84 -14.16
CA LYS A 191 4.14 1.87 -14.66
C LYS A 191 4.62 2.77 -13.52
N VAL A 192 5.90 3.15 -13.52
CA VAL A 192 6.53 3.97 -12.49
C VAL A 192 6.00 5.41 -12.39
N ASN A 193 5.27 5.90 -13.42
CA ASN A 193 4.80 7.29 -13.48
C ASN A 193 3.80 7.62 -12.35
N PRO A 194 4.14 8.48 -11.38
CA PRO A 194 3.29 8.80 -10.24
C PRO A 194 2.00 9.54 -10.62
N PHE A 195 1.97 10.22 -11.76
CA PHE A 195 0.77 10.91 -12.22
C PHE A 195 -0.31 9.94 -12.74
N HIS A 196 0.07 8.73 -13.14
CA HIS A 196 -0.89 7.65 -13.40
C HIS A 196 -1.57 7.20 -12.11
N THR A 197 -0.80 7.05 -11.02
CA THR A 197 -1.33 6.76 -9.68
C THR A 197 -2.28 7.86 -9.21
N PHE A 198 -1.88 9.14 -9.38
CA PHE A 198 -2.73 10.28 -9.03
C PHE A 198 -4.05 10.27 -9.81
N TYR A 199 -3.99 9.99 -11.12
CA TYR A 199 -5.19 9.92 -11.95
C TYR A 199 -6.10 8.76 -11.57
N ALA A 200 -5.55 7.56 -11.43
CA ALA A 200 -6.30 6.38 -11.04
C ALA A 200 -6.98 6.55 -9.68
N ALA A 201 -6.31 7.17 -8.71
CA ALA A 201 -6.88 7.44 -7.39
C ALA A 201 -8.05 8.44 -7.44
N THR A 202 -7.95 9.49 -8.27
CA THR A 202 -8.93 10.59 -8.32
C THR A 202 -10.05 10.35 -9.33
N ALA A 203 -9.76 9.77 -10.48
CA ALA A 203 -10.72 9.55 -11.56
C ALA A 203 -11.33 8.15 -11.57
N ARG A 204 -10.62 7.17 -11.00
CA ARG A 204 -10.99 5.75 -11.07
C ARG A 204 -11.17 5.27 -12.51
N LYS A 205 -10.29 5.74 -13.40
CA LYS A 205 -10.28 5.48 -14.84
C LYS A 205 -8.88 5.10 -15.30
N ASP A 206 -8.83 4.36 -16.38
CA ASP A 206 -7.58 4.15 -17.12
C ASP A 206 -7.17 5.38 -17.95
N LEU A 207 -6.05 5.26 -18.66
CA LEU A 207 -5.50 6.37 -19.47
C LEU A 207 -6.32 6.70 -20.71
N ASP A 208 -7.25 5.81 -21.12
CA ASP A 208 -8.22 6.03 -22.20
C ASP A 208 -9.54 6.65 -21.70
N ASN A 209 -9.56 7.07 -20.42
CA ASN A 209 -10.71 7.65 -19.71
C ASN A 209 -11.89 6.68 -19.52
N TYR A 210 -11.65 5.39 -19.57
CA TYR A 210 -12.65 4.34 -19.30
C TYR A 210 -12.56 3.88 -17.82
N PRO A 211 -13.69 3.50 -17.18
CA PRO A 211 -15.07 3.57 -17.69
C PRO A 211 -15.68 4.96 -17.49
N LYS A 212 -16.74 5.28 -18.27
CA LYS A 212 -17.50 6.50 -18.07
C LYS A 212 -18.07 6.51 -16.63
N GLY A 213 -17.73 7.52 -15.84
CA GLY A 213 -18.13 7.62 -14.43
C GLY A 213 -17.12 7.09 -13.43
N GLY A 214 -16.11 6.31 -13.87
CA GLY A 214 -15.08 5.71 -13.00
C GLY A 214 -15.48 4.36 -12.41
N PHE A 215 -14.50 3.47 -12.27
CA PHE A 215 -14.67 2.14 -11.66
C PHE A 215 -14.84 2.26 -10.14
N GLU A 216 -15.98 1.78 -9.60
CA GLU A 216 -16.32 1.89 -8.17
C GLU A 216 -16.00 3.30 -7.62
N PHE A 217 -16.54 4.33 -8.28
CA PHE A 217 -16.18 5.74 -8.08
C PHE A 217 -16.43 6.25 -6.66
N SER A 218 -17.32 5.63 -5.89
CA SER A 218 -17.52 5.94 -4.47
C SER A 218 -16.22 5.81 -3.64
N ASN A 219 -15.27 5.02 -4.12
CA ASN A 219 -13.96 4.82 -3.52
C ASN A 219 -12.85 5.69 -4.13
N ALA A 220 -13.20 6.70 -4.94
CA ALA A 220 -12.25 7.71 -5.40
C ALA A 220 -11.76 8.58 -4.22
N LEU A 221 -10.48 8.92 -4.26
CA LEU A 221 -9.89 9.89 -3.33
C LEU A 221 -9.97 11.31 -3.94
N SER A 222 -10.09 12.31 -3.08
CA SER A 222 -9.89 13.69 -3.52
C SER A 222 -8.43 13.92 -3.96
N ARG A 223 -8.19 15.00 -4.69
CA ARG A 223 -6.82 15.37 -5.11
C ARG A 223 -5.91 15.61 -3.91
N GLU A 224 -6.44 16.23 -2.86
CA GLU A 224 -5.70 16.50 -1.63
C GLU A 224 -5.35 15.20 -0.88
N GLU A 225 -6.31 14.28 -0.72
CA GLU A 225 -6.08 12.97 -0.11
C GLU A 225 -5.07 12.16 -0.92
N THR A 226 -5.20 12.21 -2.26
CA THR A 226 -4.25 11.52 -3.16
C THR A 226 -2.85 12.08 -3.02
N LEU A 227 -2.70 13.40 -3.05
CA LEU A 227 -1.37 14.03 -2.88
C LEU A 227 -0.77 13.69 -1.51
N LYS A 228 -1.56 13.76 -0.44
CA LYS A 228 -1.10 13.34 0.90
C LYS A 228 -0.69 11.87 0.94
N GLY A 229 -1.47 10.99 0.30
CA GLY A 229 -1.16 9.55 0.22
C GLY A 229 0.15 9.25 -0.48
N MET A 230 0.48 10.04 -1.50
CA MET A 230 1.73 9.93 -2.26
C MET A 230 2.93 10.62 -1.59
N THR A 231 2.71 11.43 -0.55
CA THR A 231 3.76 12.26 0.06
C THR A 231 3.81 12.11 1.57
N ILE A 232 3.15 12.98 2.32
CA ILE A 232 3.27 13.04 3.80
C ILE A 232 2.75 11.77 4.49
N TRP A 233 1.68 11.15 3.98
CA TRP A 233 1.19 9.90 4.56
C TRP A 233 2.10 8.71 4.21
N ALA A 234 2.70 8.68 3.02
CA ALA A 234 3.73 7.68 2.69
C ALA A 234 4.95 7.84 3.61
N ALA A 235 5.40 9.06 3.85
CA ALA A 235 6.45 9.34 4.83
C ALA A 235 6.05 8.92 6.26
N TYR A 236 4.79 9.18 6.64
CA TYR A 236 4.26 8.74 7.94
C TYR A 236 4.28 7.21 8.09
N LEU A 237 3.86 6.47 7.07
CA LEU A 237 3.91 5.00 7.09
C LEU A 237 5.32 4.45 7.31
N ASN A 238 6.34 5.24 6.96
CA ASN A 238 7.75 4.87 7.09
C ASN A 238 8.45 5.57 8.28
N PHE A 239 7.69 6.27 9.14
CA PHE A 239 8.20 7.05 10.29
C PHE A 239 9.18 8.16 9.90
N GLU A 240 8.98 8.80 8.76
CA GLU A 240 9.83 9.84 8.20
C GLU A 240 9.08 11.17 7.97
N GLU A 241 7.85 11.31 8.48
CA GLU A 241 7.01 12.48 8.32
C GLU A 241 7.61 13.76 8.93
N LYS A 242 8.55 13.61 9.86
CA LYS A 242 9.28 14.74 10.46
C LYS A 242 10.47 15.21 9.60
N GLU A 243 10.87 14.40 8.65
CA GLU A 243 12.07 14.62 7.82
C GLU A 243 11.72 14.95 6.37
N LYS A 244 10.61 14.40 5.84
CA LYS A 244 10.19 14.54 4.43
C LYS A 244 8.67 14.43 4.26
N GLY A 245 8.21 14.48 3.01
CA GLY A 245 6.80 14.31 2.64
C GLY A 245 5.98 15.60 2.61
N SER A 246 6.55 16.73 3.05
CA SER A 246 5.96 18.06 2.91
C SER A 246 7.05 19.11 2.82
N ILE A 247 6.73 20.27 2.21
CA ILE A 247 7.64 21.41 2.09
C ILE A 247 7.46 22.28 3.34
N GLU A 248 8.25 22.00 4.37
CA GLU A 248 8.21 22.69 5.65
C GLU A 248 9.63 22.96 6.15
N LYS A 249 9.79 24.05 6.93
CA LYS A 249 11.09 24.38 7.54
C LYS A 249 11.57 23.26 8.46
N GLY A 250 12.78 22.79 8.23
CA GLY A 250 13.43 21.73 9.02
C GLY A 250 13.34 20.35 8.40
N LYS A 251 12.63 20.19 7.29
CA LYS A 251 12.60 18.95 6.48
C LYS A 251 13.60 19.01 5.34
N PHE A 252 13.93 17.83 4.79
CA PHE A 252 14.73 17.75 3.58
C PHE A 252 14.04 18.49 2.44
N ALA A 253 14.83 19.21 1.64
CA ALA A 253 14.37 19.92 0.46
C ALA A 253 14.24 18.94 -0.73
N ASP A 254 13.40 17.92 -0.56
CA ASP A 254 13.06 16.93 -1.58
C ASP A 254 11.75 17.35 -2.25
N PHE A 255 11.83 17.87 -3.46
CA PHE A 255 10.64 18.32 -4.20
C PHE A 255 10.86 18.27 -5.72
N ILE A 256 9.76 18.31 -6.44
CA ILE A 256 9.74 18.39 -7.90
C ILE A 256 9.05 19.67 -8.35
N ILE A 257 9.47 20.19 -9.51
CA ILE A 257 8.75 21.25 -10.24
C ILE A 257 8.07 20.57 -11.44
N ILE A 258 6.78 20.82 -11.59
CA ILE A 258 5.96 20.22 -12.65
C ILE A 258 5.40 21.30 -13.59
N ASP A 259 5.03 20.90 -14.82
CA ASP A 259 4.59 21.81 -15.89
C ASP A 259 3.17 22.35 -15.71
N ARG A 260 2.40 21.83 -14.76
CA ARG A 260 1.01 22.21 -14.53
C ARG A 260 0.56 22.01 -13.09
N ASP A 261 -0.46 22.75 -12.68
CA ASP A 261 -1.09 22.62 -11.37
C ASP A 261 -2.07 21.40 -11.38
N ILE A 262 -1.61 20.25 -10.88
CA ILE A 262 -2.42 19.01 -10.81
C ILE A 262 -3.62 19.14 -9.85
N MET A 263 -3.63 20.17 -9.00
CA MET A 263 -4.76 20.41 -8.09
C MET A 263 -5.91 21.14 -8.79
N LYS A 264 -5.65 21.81 -9.93
CA LYS A 264 -6.63 22.65 -10.64
C LYS A 264 -6.93 22.19 -12.06
N VAL A 265 -5.94 21.65 -12.75
CA VAL A 265 -6.11 21.21 -14.16
C VAL A 265 -7.24 20.17 -14.27
N GLU A 266 -7.87 20.09 -15.44
CA GLU A 266 -8.83 19.02 -15.74
C GLU A 266 -8.23 17.65 -15.43
N THR A 267 -8.97 16.78 -14.71
CA THR A 267 -8.44 15.53 -14.17
C THR A 267 -7.86 14.63 -15.26
N SER A 268 -8.49 14.56 -16.43
CA SER A 268 -8.03 13.81 -17.62
C SER A 268 -6.66 14.26 -18.15
N LYS A 269 -6.20 15.44 -17.79
CA LYS A 269 -4.88 15.98 -18.18
C LYS A 269 -3.76 15.67 -17.19
N THR A 270 -4.11 15.18 -16.00
CA THR A 270 -3.10 14.89 -14.94
C THR A 270 -2.09 13.80 -15.35
N PRO A 271 -2.44 12.71 -16.08
CA PRO A 271 -1.47 11.71 -16.51
C PRO A 271 -0.34 12.25 -17.38
N ASN A 272 -0.60 13.35 -18.10
CA ASN A 272 0.35 13.97 -19.04
C ASN A 272 1.23 15.04 -18.35
N THR A 273 1.24 15.13 -17.04
CA THR A 273 2.09 16.04 -16.27
C THR A 273 3.55 15.67 -16.45
N LYS A 274 4.39 16.68 -16.65
CA LYS A 274 5.83 16.52 -16.83
C LYS A 274 6.57 17.06 -15.60
N VAL A 275 7.54 16.31 -15.12
CA VAL A 275 8.53 16.82 -14.18
C VAL A 275 9.51 17.68 -14.96
N LEU A 276 9.70 18.92 -14.54
CA LEU A 276 10.62 19.88 -15.13
C LEU A 276 11.96 19.91 -14.38
N LYS A 277 11.90 19.72 -13.06
CA LYS A 277 13.08 19.68 -12.18
C LYS A 277 12.81 18.78 -10.98
N THR A 278 13.86 18.10 -10.53
CA THR A 278 13.85 17.31 -9.29
C THR A 278 14.99 17.80 -8.38
N TYR A 279 14.65 18.08 -7.14
CA TYR A 279 15.59 18.43 -6.10
C TYR A 279 15.62 17.36 -5.02
N LEU A 280 16.82 16.94 -4.62
CA LEU A 280 17.07 16.02 -3.52
C LEU A 280 18.00 16.69 -2.51
N SER A 281 17.54 16.83 -1.27
CA SER A 281 18.26 17.59 -0.22
C SER A 281 18.66 19.02 -0.65
N GLY A 282 17.87 19.63 -1.53
CA GLY A 282 18.13 20.96 -2.07
C GLY A 282 19.04 20.99 -3.31
N GLU A 283 19.62 19.89 -3.70
CA GLU A 283 20.46 19.78 -4.91
C GLU A 283 19.60 19.42 -6.12
N LEU A 284 19.82 20.11 -7.25
CA LEU A 284 19.17 19.80 -8.52
C LEU A 284 19.77 18.51 -9.09
N VAL A 285 18.94 17.47 -9.24
CA VAL A 285 19.37 16.15 -9.76
C VAL A 285 18.75 15.82 -11.12
N TYR A 286 17.75 16.57 -11.56
CA TYR A 286 17.11 16.44 -12.88
C TYR A 286 16.49 17.76 -13.31
#